data_e46928ee6f3d79ed26547fa583650630
#
_entry.id   e46928ee6f3d79ed26547fa583650630
#
_cell.length_a   1.000
_cell.length_b   1.000
_cell.length_c   1.000
_cell.angle_alpha   90.00
_cell.angle_beta   90.00
_cell.angle_gamma   90.00
#
_symmetry.space_group_name_H-M   'P 1'
#
loop_
_entity.id
_entity.type
_entity.pdbx_description
1 polymer ?
#
loop_
_entity_poly.entity_id
_entity_poly.type
_entity_poly.pdbx_seq_one_letter_code
_entity_poly.pdbx_strand_id
1 'polypeptide(L)'
;MNRTIWKWICVLAGTSVAGFALISCSTLQRTVSMAPSVEGATFVGNKVCYDCHTNISRGFLSTAHARIHLENAVMKDQTGCEACHGPGSKHVAAGGGRGRFIVNPGKDPEACYTCHLQTQAEFHLPHHHPVTEGRMNCVSCHDPHGTDIMKPARLGLGMARLNETCAQCHREQSKLHVFQHEAMREGCTSCHVPHGSINSKLLTERDSNLCLKCHAQTRGSGGTIYIGTTPHTSYISRGACWSAGCHPAVHGSSVSPRLHY
;
A
#
# COMPACT_ATOMS: atom_id res chain seq x y z
N MET A 1 -52.33 -34.66 -3.57
CA MET A 1 -51.57 -33.52 -4.06
C MET A 1 -50.88 -33.95 -5.34
N ASN A 2 -51.18 -33.30 -6.47
CA ASN A 2 -50.91 -33.80 -7.82
C ASN A 2 -49.43 -33.72 -8.17
N ARG A 3 -48.76 -34.80 -8.54
CA ARG A 3 -47.31 -34.90 -8.89
C ARG A 3 -46.90 -33.89 -9.99
N THR A 4 -47.86 -33.51 -10.82
CA THR A 4 -47.66 -32.52 -11.89
C THR A 4 -47.48 -31.10 -11.34
N ILE A 5 -48.25 -30.71 -10.33
CA ILE A 5 -48.15 -29.39 -9.68
C ILE A 5 -46.80 -29.24 -8.97
N TRP A 6 -46.32 -30.29 -8.31
CA TRP A 6 -45.02 -30.28 -7.64
C TRP A 6 -43.83 -30.08 -8.61
N LYS A 7 -43.90 -30.69 -9.79
CA LYS A 7 -42.89 -30.51 -10.85
C LYS A 7 -42.84 -29.07 -11.35
N TRP A 8 -43.98 -28.40 -11.53
CA TRP A 8 -44.02 -27.01 -11.95
C TRP A 8 -43.51 -26.05 -10.87
N ILE A 9 -43.79 -26.31 -9.59
CA ILE A 9 -43.27 -25.53 -8.47
C ILE A 9 -41.73 -25.64 -8.39
N CYS A 10 -41.16 -26.83 -8.55
CA CYS A 10 -39.72 -27.03 -8.56
C CYS A 10 -39.03 -26.34 -9.76
N VAL A 11 -39.65 -26.34 -10.94
CA VAL A 11 -39.13 -25.66 -12.13
C VAL A 11 -39.15 -24.16 -11.93
N LEU A 12 -40.27 -23.60 -11.42
CA LEU A 12 -40.40 -22.17 -11.15
C LEU A 12 -39.43 -21.67 -10.05
N ALA A 13 -39.24 -22.48 -8.98
CA ALA A 13 -38.27 -22.18 -7.93
C ALA A 13 -36.83 -22.24 -8.48
N GLY A 14 -36.51 -23.23 -9.30
CA GLY A 14 -35.20 -23.38 -9.91
C GLY A 14 -34.85 -22.22 -10.87
N THR A 15 -35.82 -21.78 -11.67
CA THR A 15 -35.62 -20.65 -12.60
C THR A 15 -35.48 -19.32 -11.86
N SER A 16 -36.21 -19.13 -10.73
CA SER A 16 -36.09 -17.94 -9.90
C SER A 16 -34.71 -17.86 -9.21
N VAL A 17 -34.19 -18.96 -8.68
CA VAL A 17 -32.87 -19.02 -8.05
C VAL A 17 -31.75 -18.77 -9.09
N ALA A 18 -31.88 -19.36 -10.28
CA ALA A 18 -30.93 -19.11 -11.37
C ALA A 18 -30.96 -17.65 -11.86
N GLY A 19 -32.15 -17.04 -11.94
CA GLY A 19 -32.31 -15.63 -12.28
C GLY A 19 -31.67 -14.71 -11.24
N PHE A 20 -31.82 -14.98 -9.95
CA PHE A 20 -31.17 -14.22 -8.88
C PHE A 20 -29.65 -14.39 -8.88
N ALA A 21 -29.12 -15.57 -9.17
CA ALA A 21 -27.70 -15.80 -9.26
C ALA A 21 -27.06 -15.03 -10.44
N LEU A 22 -27.74 -14.94 -11.57
CA LEU A 22 -27.27 -14.18 -12.73
C LEU A 22 -27.31 -12.66 -12.51
N ILE A 23 -28.30 -12.14 -11.76
CA ILE A 23 -28.38 -10.73 -11.42
C ILE A 23 -27.31 -10.35 -10.40
N SER A 24 -26.97 -11.23 -9.45
CA SER A 24 -25.91 -10.98 -8.45
C SER A 24 -24.51 -10.88 -9.05
N CYS A 25 -24.24 -11.52 -10.19
CA CYS A 25 -22.93 -11.42 -10.85
C CYS A 25 -22.79 -10.21 -11.78
N SER A 26 -23.87 -9.53 -12.15
CA SER A 26 -23.85 -8.42 -13.11
C SER A 26 -23.71 -7.02 -12.46
N THR A 27 -23.80 -6.93 -11.13
CA THR A 27 -23.78 -5.64 -10.41
C THR A 27 -22.42 -5.22 -9.85
N LEU A 28 -21.34 -5.88 -10.23
CA LEU A 28 -20.00 -5.33 -10.07
C LEU A 28 -19.72 -4.30 -11.18
N GLN A 29 -20.58 -3.30 -11.31
CA GLN A 29 -20.18 -2.07 -11.98
C GLN A 29 -19.09 -1.44 -11.11
N ARG A 30 -17.86 -1.55 -11.57
CA ARG A 30 -16.74 -0.76 -11.06
C ARG A 30 -17.22 0.70 -11.06
N THR A 31 -17.25 1.32 -9.91
CA THR A 31 -17.44 2.77 -9.81
C THR A 31 -16.34 3.40 -10.65
N VAL A 32 -16.67 3.95 -11.79
CA VAL A 32 -15.72 4.66 -12.64
C VAL A 32 -15.34 5.91 -11.86
N SER A 33 -14.10 5.97 -11.39
CA SER A 33 -13.62 7.16 -10.71
C SER A 33 -13.55 8.29 -11.75
N MET A 34 -14.22 9.39 -11.45
CA MET A 34 -14.17 10.56 -12.33
C MET A 34 -12.87 11.33 -12.08
N ALA A 35 -12.21 11.74 -13.16
CA ALA A 35 -11.10 12.68 -13.05
C ALA A 35 -11.54 13.95 -12.31
N PRO A 36 -10.63 14.60 -11.56
CA PRO A 36 -10.94 15.86 -10.89
C PRO A 36 -11.47 16.89 -11.90
N SER A 37 -12.46 17.67 -11.49
CA SER A 37 -13.05 18.71 -12.36
C SER A 37 -12.31 20.04 -12.23
N VAL A 38 -12.14 20.74 -13.34
CA VAL A 38 -11.71 22.14 -13.39
C VAL A 38 -12.78 22.90 -14.14
N GLU A 39 -13.41 23.87 -13.48
CA GLU A 39 -14.57 24.59 -14.01
C GLU A 39 -14.31 25.18 -15.39
N GLY A 40 -15.14 24.80 -16.36
CA GLY A 40 -15.09 25.25 -17.74
C GLY A 40 -13.82 24.84 -18.52
N ALA A 41 -13.03 23.88 -18.02
CA ALA A 41 -11.94 23.28 -18.75
C ALA A 41 -12.39 22.01 -19.47
N THR A 42 -11.70 21.67 -20.55
CA THR A 42 -11.89 20.45 -21.36
C THR A 42 -10.59 19.65 -21.42
N PHE A 43 -10.71 18.34 -21.67
CA PHE A 43 -9.55 17.47 -21.86
C PHE A 43 -8.81 17.81 -23.14
N VAL A 44 -7.48 17.84 -23.10
CA VAL A 44 -6.58 18.15 -24.23
C VAL A 44 -5.69 16.99 -24.63
N GLY A 45 -5.62 15.95 -23.79
CA GLY A 45 -4.83 14.75 -24.00
C GLY A 45 -3.35 14.92 -23.62
N ASN A 46 -2.71 13.78 -23.34
CA ASN A 46 -1.36 13.74 -22.78
C ASN A 46 -0.28 14.38 -23.66
N LYS A 47 -0.44 14.35 -25.00
CA LYS A 47 0.56 14.88 -25.93
C LYS A 47 0.83 16.36 -25.70
N VAL A 48 -0.21 17.14 -25.41
CA VAL A 48 -0.07 18.58 -25.13
C VAL A 48 0.73 18.81 -23.83
N CYS A 49 0.58 17.92 -22.84
CA CYS A 49 1.32 18.03 -21.60
C CYS A 49 2.82 17.77 -21.79
N TYR A 50 3.17 16.85 -22.69
CA TYR A 50 4.56 16.44 -22.96
C TYR A 50 5.42 17.58 -23.51
N ASP A 51 4.84 18.51 -24.23
CA ASP A 51 5.57 19.62 -24.87
C ASP A 51 6.23 20.54 -23.82
N CYS A 52 5.59 20.72 -22.65
CA CYS A 52 6.10 21.54 -21.55
C CYS A 52 6.70 20.69 -20.41
N HIS A 53 6.13 19.52 -20.12
CA HIS A 53 6.50 18.66 -18.99
C HIS A 53 7.36 17.45 -19.41
N THR A 54 8.37 17.66 -20.25
CA THR A 54 9.19 16.60 -20.89
C THR A 54 9.85 15.65 -19.90
N ASN A 55 10.42 16.15 -18.80
CA ASN A 55 11.11 15.32 -17.81
C ASN A 55 10.14 14.43 -17.03
N ILE A 56 9.02 15.00 -16.59
CA ILE A 56 7.95 14.28 -15.87
C ILE A 56 7.34 13.23 -16.78
N SER A 57 7.03 13.59 -18.02
CA SER A 57 6.44 12.69 -19.03
C SER A 57 7.31 11.49 -19.32
N ARG A 58 8.61 11.68 -19.44
CA ARG A 58 9.57 10.59 -19.65
C ARG A 58 9.57 9.58 -18.50
N GLY A 59 9.55 10.06 -17.26
CA GLY A 59 9.44 9.23 -16.07
C GLY A 59 8.11 8.49 -16.02
N PHE A 60 7.00 9.21 -16.26
CA PHE A 60 5.64 8.68 -16.18
C PHE A 60 5.41 7.47 -17.09
N LEU A 61 5.91 7.49 -18.33
CA LEU A 61 5.74 6.38 -19.28
C LEU A 61 6.27 5.04 -18.77
N SER A 62 7.16 5.05 -17.80
CA SER A 62 7.69 3.83 -17.16
C SER A 62 6.86 3.35 -15.97
N THR A 63 5.85 4.11 -15.53
CA THR A 63 5.07 3.82 -14.32
C THR A 63 3.93 2.81 -14.57
N ALA A 64 3.39 2.25 -13.47
CA ALA A 64 2.19 1.44 -13.53
C ALA A 64 0.97 2.27 -13.98
N HIS A 65 0.90 3.55 -13.60
CA HIS A 65 -0.18 4.45 -13.98
C HIS A 65 -0.23 4.71 -15.50
N ALA A 66 0.92 4.79 -16.17
CA ALA A 66 0.94 4.91 -17.64
C ALA A 66 0.37 3.68 -18.35
N ARG A 67 0.48 2.49 -17.76
CA ARG A 67 -0.07 1.25 -18.35
C ARG A 67 -1.59 1.19 -18.29
N ILE A 68 -2.22 1.82 -17.29
CA ILE A 68 -3.68 1.92 -17.20
C ILE A 68 -4.25 2.62 -18.44
N HIS A 69 -3.52 3.59 -18.99
CA HIS A 69 -3.86 4.29 -20.21
C HIS A 69 -3.88 3.37 -21.45
N LEU A 70 -3.02 2.35 -21.50
CA LEU A 70 -2.88 1.47 -22.66
C LEU A 70 -3.92 0.34 -22.68
N GLU A 71 -4.44 -0.06 -21.54
CA GLU A 71 -5.28 -1.25 -21.40
C GLU A 71 -6.79 -0.98 -21.52
N ASN A 72 -7.24 0.28 -21.43
CA ASN A 72 -8.66 0.62 -21.36
C ASN A 72 -9.07 1.64 -22.43
N ALA A 73 -9.44 1.15 -23.60
CA ALA A 73 -9.83 1.99 -24.75
C ALA A 73 -11.10 2.86 -24.55
N VAL A 74 -11.92 2.52 -23.55
CA VAL A 74 -13.18 3.24 -23.23
C VAL A 74 -12.92 4.58 -22.54
N MET A 75 -11.75 4.77 -21.93
CA MET A 75 -11.37 5.96 -21.17
C MET A 75 -10.29 6.79 -21.86
N LYS A 76 -10.20 6.74 -23.18
CA LYS A 76 -9.11 7.37 -23.98
C LYS A 76 -8.84 8.83 -23.63
N ASP A 77 -9.87 9.60 -23.31
CA ASP A 77 -9.77 11.05 -23.10
C ASP A 77 -9.59 11.42 -21.62
N GLN A 78 -9.76 10.45 -20.68
CA GLN A 78 -9.69 10.67 -19.24
C GLN A 78 -8.52 9.89 -18.57
N THR A 79 -7.55 9.43 -19.34
CA THR A 79 -6.42 8.62 -18.87
C THR A 79 -5.12 9.39 -18.94
N GLY A 80 -4.11 8.92 -18.20
CA GLY A 80 -2.81 9.58 -18.17
C GLY A 80 -2.78 10.78 -17.26
N CYS A 81 -2.20 11.89 -17.70
CA CYS A 81 -1.99 13.08 -16.88
C CYS A 81 -3.31 13.64 -16.31
N GLU A 82 -4.30 13.79 -17.17
CA GLU A 82 -5.57 14.42 -16.85
C GLU A 82 -6.48 13.54 -15.96
N ALA A 83 -6.20 12.23 -15.86
CA ALA A 83 -6.91 11.36 -14.91
C ALA A 83 -6.71 11.79 -13.45
N CYS A 84 -5.54 12.34 -13.15
CA CYS A 84 -5.18 12.81 -11.81
C CYS A 84 -5.19 14.33 -11.68
N HIS A 85 -4.85 15.04 -12.76
CA HIS A 85 -4.71 16.50 -12.77
C HIS A 85 -5.98 17.24 -13.23
N GLY A 86 -6.99 16.52 -13.74
CA GLY A 86 -8.17 17.11 -14.35
C GLY A 86 -7.91 17.71 -15.73
N PRO A 87 -8.96 18.24 -16.40
CA PRO A 87 -8.89 18.76 -17.75
C PRO A 87 -7.97 19.99 -17.85
N GLY A 88 -7.02 19.92 -18.81
CA GLY A 88 -5.90 20.86 -18.90
C GLY A 88 -6.08 22.07 -19.81
N SER A 89 -7.20 22.22 -20.54
CA SER A 89 -7.31 23.27 -21.57
C SER A 89 -7.04 24.68 -21.06
N LYS A 90 -7.59 25.04 -19.89
CA LYS A 90 -7.36 26.37 -19.30
C LYS A 90 -5.93 26.56 -18.81
N HIS A 91 -5.29 25.52 -18.30
CA HIS A 91 -3.91 25.55 -17.89
C HIS A 91 -2.97 25.82 -19.09
N VAL A 92 -3.21 25.12 -20.19
CA VAL A 92 -2.45 25.29 -21.44
C VAL A 92 -2.67 26.69 -22.01
N ALA A 93 -3.93 27.13 -22.12
CA ALA A 93 -4.27 28.46 -22.63
C ALA A 93 -3.67 29.62 -21.79
N ALA A 94 -3.48 29.38 -20.49
CA ALA A 94 -2.85 30.36 -19.59
C ALA A 94 -1.31 30.32 -19.64
N GLY A 95 -0.70 29.51 -20.49
CA GLY A 95 0.75 29.34 -20.55
C GLY A 95 1.34 28.57 -19.36
N GLY A 96 0.54 27.79 -18.65
CA GLY A 96 0.98 27.00 -17.51
C GLY A 96 0.83 27.71 -16.16
N GLY A 97 1.69 27.36 -15.21
CA GLY A 97 1.72 27.88 -13.84
C GLY A 97 1.27 26.84 -12.80
N ARG A 98 2.06 26.68 -11.74
CA ARG A 98 1.84 25.64 -10.72
C ARG A 98 0.49 25.84 -10.00
N GLY A 99 -0.39 24.85 -10.13
CA GLY A 99 -1.73 24.86 -9.54
C GLY A 99 -2.68 25.87 -10.17
N ARG A 100 -2.32 26.50 -11.29
CA ARG A 100 -3.17 27.44 -11.99
C ARG A 100 -4.03 26.71 -13.02
N PHE A 101 -5.34 26.69 -12.80
CA PHE A 101 -6.31 26.00 -13.65
C PHE A 101 -6.01 24.52 -13.89
N ILE A 102 -5.37 23.88 -12.92
CA ILE A 102 -5.04 22.44 -12.92
C ILE A 102 -5.04 21.93 -11.48
N VAL A 103 -5.46 20.72 -11.26
CA VAL A 103 -5.46 20.11 -9.92
C VAL A 103 -4.04 19.65 -9.56
N ASN A 104 -3.68 19.81 -8.30
CA ASN A 104 -2.43 19.26 -7.75
C ASN A 104 -2.77 18.10 -6.77
N PRO A 105 -2.82 16.86 -7.26
CA PRO A 105 -3.22 15.70 -6.43
C PRO A 105 -2.23 15.39 -5.30
N GLY A 106 -1.00 15.91 -5.35
CA GLY A 106 -0.04 15.73 -4.26
C GLY A 106 -0.39 16.46 -2.96
N LYS A 107 -1.41 17.33 -2.95
CA LYS A 107 -1.88 18.02 -1.75
C LYS A 107 -3.07 17.35 -1.10
N ASP A 108 -3.76 16.47 -1.81
CA ASP A 108 -4.99 15.85 -1.38
C ASP A 108 -4.97 14.34 -1.71
N PRO A 109 -5.00 13.46 -0.70
CA PRO A 109 -5.00 12.03 -0.92
C PRO A 109 -6.27 11.52 -1.63
N GLU A 110 -7.37 12.27 -1.62
CA GLU A 110 -8.63 11.88 -2.25
C GLU A 110 -8.46 11.60 -3.75
N ALA A 111 -7.60 12.35 -4.44
CA ALA A 111 -7.29 12.09 -5.84
C ALA A 111 -6.70 10.68 -6.09
N CYS A 112 -6.02 10.11 -5.09
CA CYS A 112 -5.46 8.75 -5.15
C CYS A 112 -6.51 7.72 -4.73
N TYR A 113 -7.29 8.03 -3.72
CA TYR A 113 -8.31 7.13 -3.14
C TYR A 113 -9.43 6.79 -4.11
N THR A 114 -9.71 7.63 -5.09
CA THR A 114 -10.67 7.32 -6.16
C THR A 114 -10.42 5.97 -6.83
N CYS A 115 -9.16 5.52 -6.88
CA CYS A 115 -8.75 4.21 -7.41
C CYS A 115 -8.19 3.29 -6.33
N HIS A 116 -7.52 3.83 -5.30
CA HIS A 116 -6.85 3.09 -4.23
C HIS A 116 -7.72 2.96 -2.98
N LEU A 117 -8.96 2.45 -3.13
CA LEU A 117 -9.95 2.32 -2.06
C LEU A 117 -9.47 1.41 -0.91
N GLN A 118 -8.74 0.34 -1.21
CA GLN A 118 -8.20 -0.53 -0.18
C GLN A 118 -7.19 0.24 0.68
N THR A 119 -6.31 1.00 0.07
CA THR A 119 -5.31 1.81 0.78
C THR A 119 -5.99 2.90 1.63
N GLN A 120 -7.08 3.49 1.13
CA GLN A 120 -7.91 4.39 1.94
C GLN A 120 -8.40 3.70 3.21
N ALA A 121 -8.94 2.49 3.10
CA ALA A 121 -9.40 1.71 4.26
C ALA A 121 -8.27 1.39 5.24
N GLU A 122 -7.07 1.09 4.74
CA GLU A 122 -5.89 0.83 5.57
C GLU A 122 -5.52 2.06 6.42
N PHE A 123 -5.60 3.28 5.88
CA PHE A 123 -5.34 4.52 6.63
C PHE A 123 -6.40 4.85 7.69
N HIS A 124 -7.52 4.12 7.75
CA HIS A 124 -8.51 4.23 8.83
C HIS A 124 -8.31 3.20 9.95
N LEU A 125 -7.28 2.35 9.85
CA LEU A 125 -6.94 1.41 10.93
C LEU A 125 -6.39 2.16 12.15
N PRO A 126 -6.43 1.56 13.36
CA PRO A 126 -6.06 2.23 14.62
C PRO A 126 -4.64 2.80 14.64
N HIS A 127 -3.73 2.20 13.91
CA HIS A 127 -2.34 2.63 13.78
C HIS A 127 -2.04 2.87 12.31
N HIS A 128 -1.71 4.09 11.92
CA HIS A 128 -1.42 4.49 10.54
C HIS A 128 -0.49 5.70 10.52
N HIS A 129 0.15 5.96 9.38
CA HIS A 129 0.81 7.23 9.16
C HIS A 129 -0.23 8.35 9.01
N PRO A 130 0.05 9.59 9.44
CA PRO A 130 -0.95 10.65 9.58
C PRO A 130 -1.33 11.30 8.24
N VAL A 131 -1.81 10.47 7.31
CA VAL A 131 -2.32 10.90 6.00
C VAL A 131 -3.73 11.43 6.12
N THR A 132 -4.59 10.77 6.88
CA THR A 132 -5.98 11.19 7.16
C THR A 132 -6.04 12.49 7.95
N GLU A 133 -5.01 12.80 8.75
CA GLU A 133 -4.87 14.04 9.50
C GLU A 133 -4.21 15.16 8.68
N GLY A 134 -3.91 14.93 7.42
CA GLY A 134 -3.33 15.92 6.50
C GLY A 134 -1.88 16.32 6.81
N ARG A 135 -1.16 15.57 7.69
CA ARG A 135 0.25 15.83 8.01
C ARG A 135 1.21 15.15 7.06
N MET A 136 0.73 14.14 6.34
CA MET A 136 1.43 13.45 5.26
C MET A 136 0.49 13.28 4.08
N ASN A 137 1.05 12.92 2.93
CA ASN A 137 0.29 12.55 1.74
C ASN A 137 0.98 11.41 0.99
N CYS A 138 0.34 10.87 -0.03
CA CYS A 138 0.85 9.73 -0.78
C CYS A 138 2.24 10.01 -1.40
N VAL A 139 2.44 11.24 -1.89
CA VAL A 139 3.72 11.63 -2.53
C VAL A 139 4.84 11.92 -1.53
N SER A 140 4.57 11.83 -0.23
CA SER A 140 5.64 11.83 0.79
C SER A 140 6.50 10.57 0.71
N CYS A 141 5.94 9.48 0.15
CA CYS A 141 6.61 8.19 0.00
C CYS A 141 6.63 7.70 -1.45
N HIS A 142 5.59 7.99 -2.25
CA HIS A 142 5.42 7.50 -3.61
C HIS A 142 5.70 8.58 -4.65
N ASP A 143 6.34 8.20 -5.76
CA ASP A 143 6.47 9.04 -6.94
C ASP A 143 5.57 8.49 -8.07
N PRO A 144 4.38 9.10 -8.30
CA PRO A 144 3.48 8.66 -9.36
C PRO A 144 4.01 8.92 -10.78
N HIS A 145 5.00 9.80 -10.94
CA HIS A 145 5.57 10.18 -12.22
C HIS A 145 6.87 9.46 -12.55
N GLY A 146 7.47 8.75 -11.61
CA GLY A 146 8.81 8.21 -11.77
C GLY A 146 8.97 6.78 -11.30
N THR A 147 10.09 6.53 -10.69
CA THR A 147 10.43 5.23 -10.15
C THR A 147 9.77 5.06 -8.80
N ASP A 148 8.71 4.28 -8.75
CA ASP A 148 8.04 3.91 -7.52
C ASP A 148 8.98 3.11 -6.62
N ILE A 149 8.90 3.37 -5.31
CA ILE A 149 9.58 2.62 -4.26
C ILE A 149 9.21 1.13 -4.28
N MET A 150 8.02 0.79 -4.79
CA MET A 150 7.52 -0.59 -4.89
C MET A 150 8.02 -1.34 -6.13
N LYS A 151 8.72 -0.71 -7.07
CA LYS A 151 9.34 -1.45 -8.18
C LYS A 151 10.51 -2.27 -7.64
N PRO A 152 10.43 -3.62 -7.70
CA PRO A 152 11.61 -4.42 -7.44
C PRO A 152 12.66 -4.04 -8.49
N ALA A 153 13.71 -3.37 -8.07
CA ALA A 153 14.86 -3.23 -8.93
C ALA A 153 15.37 -4.65 -9.20
N ARG A 154 15.51 -5.01 -10.46
CA ARG A 154 16.33 -6.15 -10.85
C ARG A 154 17.66 -5.97 -10.10
N LEU A 155 18.07 -6.93 -9.24
CA LEU A 155 19.30 -6.90 -8.45
C LEU A 155 19.18 -6.38 -6.98
N GLY A 156 18.03 -6.47 -6.32
CA GLY A 156 17.92 -6.18 -4.88
C GLY A 156 17.93 -4.69 -4.49
N LEU A 157 18.06 -3.77 -5.44
CA LEU A 157 18.07 -2.33 -5.17
C LEU A 157 16.71 -1.76 -4.75
N GLY A 158 15.61 -2.51 -4.95
CA GLY A 158 14.26 -2.09 -4.55
C GLY A 158 14.12 -1.96 -3.04
N MET A 159 14.69 -2.90 -2.28
CA MET A 159 14.65 -2.88 -0.81
C MET A 159 15.50 -1.73 -0.24
N ALA A 160 16.65 -1.45 -0.83
CA ALA A 160 17.48 -0.32 -0.43
C ALA A 160 16.72 1.01 -0.58
N ARG A 161 16.05 1.24 -1.70
CA ARG A 161 15.23 2.44 -1.92
C ARG A 161 14.06 2.56 -0.95
N LEU A 162 13.39 1.45 -0.67
CA LEU A 162 12.31 1.41 0.32
C LEU A 162 12.84 1.85 1.68
N ASN A 163 13.95 1.28 2.12
CA ASN A 163 14.56 1.61 3.39
C ASN A 163 15.04 3.07 3.42
N GLU A 164 15.62 3.59 2.35
CA GLU A 164 16.01 4.99 2.21
C GLU A 164 14.82 5.94 2.34
N THR A 165 13.68 5.60 1.76
CA THR A 165 12.45 6.41 1.90
C THR A 165 11.99 6.47 3.36
N CYS A 166 11.97 5.33 4.05
CA CYS A 166 11.62 5.28 5.48
C CYS A 166 12.63 6.06 6.34
N ALA A 167 13.92 5.93 6.02
CA ALA A 167 15.02 6.56 6.74
C ALA A 167 15.04 8.10 6.69
N GLN A 168 14.35 8.70 5.71
CA GLN A 168 14.23 10.17 5.65
C GLN A 168 13.62 10.75 6.93
N CYS A 169 12.68 10.02 7.54
CA CYS A 169 12.03 10.40 8.79
C CYS A 169 12.46 9.52 9.97
N HIS A 170 12.63 8.21 9.78
CA HIS A 170 12.96 7.22 10.81
C HIS A 170 14.46 6.97 10.94
N ARG A 171 15.23 8.03 11.18
CA ARG A 171 16.70 7.99 11.19
C ARG A 171 17.28 7.09 12.28
N GLU A 172 16.67 7.11 13.47
CA GLU A 172 17.15 6.31 14.61
C GLU A 172 16.99 4.80 14.38
N GLN A 173 15.90 4.40 13.72
CA GLN A 173 15.61 3.01 13.41
C GLN A 173 16.42 2.47 12.23
N SER A 174 16.94 3.36 11.39
CA SER A 174 17.69 3.02 10.18
C SER A 174 19.19 3.18 10.29
N LYS A 175 19.69 3.68 11.44
CA LYS A 175 21.13 3.84 11.65
C LYS A 175 21.85 2.51 11.68
N LEU A 176 23.12 2.51 11.31
CA LEU A 176 23.97 1.33 11.44
C LEU A 176 24.32 1.05 12.91
N HIS A 177 24.24 -0.22 13.27
CA HIS A 177 24.61 -0.73 14.59
C HIS A 177 25.79 -1.71 14.47
N VAL A 178 26.53 -1.90 15.57
CA VAL A 178 27.60 -2.91 15.62
C VAL A 178 27.03 -4.31 15.41
N PHE A 179 25.92 -4.60 16.05
CA PHE A 179 25.17 -5.84 15.91
C PHE A 179 23.86 -5.53 15.17
N GLN A 180 23.86 -5.68 13.85
CA GLN A 180 22.67 -5.51 13.03
C GLN A 180 21.72 -6.69 13.26
N HIS A 181 20.42 -6.40 13.26
CA HIS A 181 19.44 -7.47 13.11
C HIS A 181 19.30 -7.82 11.62
N GLU A 182 19.56 -9.08 11.27
CA GLU A 182 19.55 -9.53 9.86
C GLU A 182 18.22 -9.24 9.15
N ALA A 183 17.09 -9.24 9.88
CA ALA A 183 15.78 -8.87 9.33
C ALA A 183 15.75 -7.46 8.71
N MET A 184 16.65 -6.56 9.09
CA MET A 184 16.78 -5.23 8.49
C MET A 184 17.21 -5.27 7.02
N ARG A 185 17.83 -6.36 6.59
CA ARG A 185 18.18 -6.60 5.17
C ARG A 185 16.97 -6.98 4.33
N GLU A 186 15.95 -7.60 4.95
CA GLU A 186 14.67 -7.93 4.31
C GLU A 186 13.79 -6.69 4.11
N GLY A 187 14.18 -5.56 4.68
CA GLY A 187 13.53 -4.26 4.58
C GLY A 187 12.48 -3.99 5.66
N CYS A 188 12.15 -2.72 5.83
CA CYS A 188 11.24 -2.25 6.87
C CYS A 188 9.85 -2.92 6.77
N THR A 189 9.38 -3.19 5.57
CA THR A 189 8.05 -3.78 5.33
C THR A 189 7.97 -5.28 5.59
N SER A 190 9.06 -5.95 5.92
CA SER A 190 9.01 -7.33 6.43
C SER A 190 8.32 -7.40 7.81
N CYS A 191 8.40 -6.31 8.57
CA CYS A 191 7.82 -6.19 9.91
C CYS A 191 6.70 -5.14 10.00
N HIS A 192 6.70 -4.10 9.16
CA HIS A 192 5.78 -2.97 9.23
C HIS A 192 4.87 -2.87 8.00
N VAL A 193 3.61 -2.45 8.22
CA VAL A 193 2.64 -2.10 7.18
C VAL A 193 2.48 -0.57 7.16
N PRO A 194 3.08 0.15 6.21
CA PRO A 194 3.20 1.61 6.29
C PRO A 194 1.88 2.37 6.13
N HIS A 195 0.87 1.80 5.49
CA HIS A 195 -0.42 2.46 5.34
C HIS A 195 -1.24 2.40 6.62
N GLY A 196 -1.35 1.21 7.24
CA GLY A 196 -2.08 1.04 8.47
C GLY A 196 -2.08 -0.38 8.99
N SER A 197 -2.26 -0.54 10.29
CA SER A 197 -2.31 -1.83 10.97
C SER A 197 -3.24 -1.78 12.18
N ILE A 198 -3.81 -2.93 12.52
CA ILE A 198 -4.48 -3.14 13.81
C ILE A 198 -3.47 -3.30 14.95
N ASN A 199 -2.21 -3.57 14.62
CA ASN A 199 -1.15 -3.77 15.59
C ASN A 199 -0.37 -2.47 15.81
N SER A 200 -0.03 -2.18 17.06
CA SER A 200 0.78 -1.01 17.42
C SER A 200 2.09 -0.99 16.62
N LYS A 201 2.65 0.21 16.44
CA LYS A 201 3.87 0.44 15.65
C LYS A 201 3.78 -0.04 14.19
N LEU A 202 2.57 -0.14 13.65
CA LEU A 202 2.30 -0.61 12.29
C LEU A 202 2.85 -2.02 12.01
N LEU A 203 2.86 -2.91 13.00
CA LEU A 203 3.41 -4.25 12.84
C LEU A 203 2.50 -5.14 12.00
N THR A 204 3.09 -6.03 11.20
CA THR A 204 2.37 -7.04 10.41
C THR A 204 1.72 -8.09 11.29
N GLU A 205 2.31 -8.36 12.46
CA GLU A 205 1.82 -9.36 13.41
C GLU A 205 1.87 -8.82 14.83
N ARG A 206 1.06 -9.41 15.68
CA ARG A 206 0.99 -9.05 17.10
C ARG A 206 2.04 -9.80 17.92
N ASP A 207 2.66 -9.08 18.83
CA ASP A 207 3.51 -9.62 19.91
C ASP A 207 4.62 -10.57 19.42
N SER A 208 4.78 -11.70 20.08
CA SER A 208 5.80 -12.71 19.75
C SER A 208 5.61 -13.36 18.38
N ASN A 209 4.39 -13.33 17.82
CA ASN A 209 4.10 -13.94 16.52
C ASN A 209 4.97 -13.36 15.41
N LEU A 210 5.24 -12.05 15.47
CA LEU A 210 6.13 -11.41 14.51
C LEU A 210 7.52 -12.04 14.51
N CYS A 211 8.10 -12.20 15.70
CA CYS A 211 9.45 -12.74 15.86
C CYS A 211 9.53 -14.21 15.45
N LEU A 212 8.50 -14.98 15.82
CA LEU A 212 8.42 -16.42 15.60
C LEU A 212 8.17 -16.83 14.14
N LYS A 213 7.92 -15.88 13.26
CA LYS A 213 7.93 -16.13 11.80
C LYS A 213 9.31 -16.58 11.30
N CYS A 214 10.37 -16.09 11.93
CA CYS A 214 11.76 -16.38 11.54
C CYS A 214 12.52 -17.15 12.63
N HIS A 215 12.22 -16.86 13.91
CA HIS A 215 12.87 -17.52 15.05
C HIS A 215 12.15 -18.81 15.42
N ALA A 216 12.61 -19.91 14.82
CA ALA A 216 12.02 -21.23 15.05
C ALA A 216 12.04 -21.64 16.52
N GLN A 217 10.93 -22.21 16.97
CA GLN A 217 10.80 -22.86 18.27
C GLN A 217 11.06 -24.35 18.14
N THR A 218 11.88 -24.90 19.03
CA THR A 218 12.06 -26.35 19.16
C THR A 218 11.68 -26.79 20.57
N ARG A 219 11.13 -27.99 20.71
CA ARG A 219 10.84 -28.59 22.00
C ARG A 219 11.90 -29.62 22.34
N GLY A 220 12.58 -29.43 23.46
CA GLY A 220 13.49 -30.40 24.05
C GLY A 220 12.79 -31.38 24.98
N SER A 221 13.55 -32.31 25.53
CA SER A 221 13.11 -33.25 26.58
C SER A 221 12.57 -32.46 27.79
N GLY A 222 11.53 -32.98 28.44
CA GLY A 222 10.91 -32.32 29.60
C GLY A 222 10.05 -31.10 29.27
N GLY A 223 9.70 -30.85 27.98
CA GLY A 223 8.83 -29.76 27.56
C GLY A 223 9.52 -28.41 27.47
N THR A 224 10.84 -28.35 27.57
CA THR A 224 11.61 -27.12 27.41
C THR A 224 11.44 -26.55 25.99
N ILE A 225 11.06 -25.28 25.87
CA ILE A 225 10.98 -24.55 24.60
C ILE A 225 12.29 -23.82 24.39
N TYR A 226 12.92 -24.06 23.24
CA TYR A 226 14.11 -23.36 22.80
C TYR A 226 13.77 -22.41 21.65
N ILE A 227 14.40 -21.24 21.63
CA ILE A 227 14.49 -20.36 20.48
C ILE A 227 15.97 -20.27 20.11
N GLY A 228 16.32 -20.81 18.95
CA GLY A 228 17.70 -21.13 18.65
C GLY A 228 18.25 -22.18 19.65
N THR A 229 19.35 -21.87 20.30
CA THR A 229 19.97 -22.74 21.33
C THR A 229 19.61 -22.35 22.75
N THR A 230 18.86 -21.30 22.99
CA THR A 230 18.57 -20.72 24.31
C THR A 230 17.19 -21.16 24.81
N PRO A 231 17.07 -21.69 26.06
CA PRO A 231 15.79 -22.06 26.64
C PRO A 231 14.95 -20.83 26.94
N HIS A 232 13.70 -20.83 26.46
CA HIS A 232 12.74 -19.71 26.60
C HIS A 232 11.42 -20.09 27.31
N THR A 233 11.31 -21.30 27.85
CA THR A 233 10.07 -21.82 28.46
C THR A 233 9.43 -20.86 29.45
N SER A 234 10.20 -20.29 30.36
CA SER A 234 9.71 -19.36 31.40
C SER A 234 9.53 -17.92 30.91
N TYR A 235 9.98 -17.61 29.70
CA TYR A 235 9.97 -16.23 29.18
C TYR A 235 8.89 -16.02 28.13
N ILE A 236 8.53 -17.04 27.36
CA ILE A 236 7.64 -16.92 26.21
C ILE A 236 6.20 -16.47 26.58
N SER A 237 5.78 -16.75 27.82
CA SER A 237 4.48 -16.34 28.36
C SER A 237 4.48 -14.94 28.99
N ARG A 238 5.64 -14.28 29.09
CA ARG A 238 5.77 -12.97 29.77
C ARG A 238 5.40 -11.78 28.90
N GLY A 239 5.09 -11.99 27.63
CA GLY A 239 4.73 -10.95 26.67
C GLY A 239 5.55 -10.98 25.40
N ALA A 240 5.56 -9.88 24.66
CA ALA A 240 6.34 -9.79 23.43
C ALA A 240 7.84 -9.76 23.71
N CYS A 241 8.61 -10.39 22.82
CA CYS A 241 10.07 -10.53 22.95
C CYS A 241 10.79 -9.19 23.14
N TRP A 242 10.27 -8.13 22.55
CA TRP A 242 10.81 -6.77 22.60
C TRP A 242 10.24 -5.91 23.77
N SER A 243 9.04 -6.19 24.24
CA SER A 243 8.34 -5.34 25.25
C SER A 243 8.64 -5.70 26.69
N ALA A 244 9.05 -6.95 26.93
CA ALA A 244 9.41 -7.43 28.27
C ALA A 244 10.83 -7.02 28.72
N GLY A 245 11.50 -6.13 27.96
CA GLY A 245 12.85 -5.67 28.24
C GLY A 245 13.95 -6.68 27.86
N CYS A 246 13.59 -7.80 27.21
CA CYS A 246 14.54 -8.85 26.86
C CYS A 246 15.31 -8.57 25.55
N HIS A 247 14.62 -8.08 24.49
CA HIS A 247 15.22 -7.74 23.19
C HIS A 247 14.70 -6.39 22.69
N PRO A 248 14.95 -5.27 23.40
CA PRO A 248 14.34 -3.99 23.04
C PRO A 248 14.95 -3.35 21.77
N ALA A 249 16.19 -3.70 21.43
CA ALA A 249 16.93 -3.11 20.31
C ALA A 249 16.70 -3.87 18.99
N VAL A 250 15.43 -4.09 18.63
CA VAL A 250 15.04 -4.96 17.50
C VAL A 250 15.56 -4.51 16.11
N HIS A 251 15.95 -3.25 15.95
CA HIS A 251 16.54 -2.74 14.71
C HIS A 251 18.07 -2.92 14.67
N GLY A 252 18.68 -3.29 15.79
CA GLY A 252 20.11 -3.46 15.97
C GLY A 252 20.59 -2.88 17.29
N SER A 253 21.73 -3.34 17.77
CA SER A 253 22.36 -2.88 19.01
C SER A 253 23.83 -2.55 18.78
N SER A 254 24.33 -1.51 19.47
CA SER A 254 25.77 -1.19 19.49
C SER A 254 26.50 -1.80 20.67
N VAL A 255 25.77 -2.47 21.57
CA VAL A 255 26.35 -3.02 22.82
C VAL A 255 26.16 -4.52 22.98
N SER A 256 25.16 -5.13 22.32
CA SER A 256 24.85 -6.53 22.55
C SER A 256 24.38 -7.26 21.28
N PRO A 257 24.95 -8.46 20.96
CA PRO A 257 24.47 -9.29 19.88
C PRO A 257 23.08 -9.90 20.15
N ARG A 258 22.59 -9.81 21.38
CA ARG A 258 21.23 -10.25 21.78
C ARG A 258 20.20 -9.14 21.70
N LEU A 259 20.50 -8.04 21.00
CA LEU A 259 19.62 -6.90 20.79
C LEU A 259 19.12 -6.25 22.10
N HIS A 260 20.02 -6.13 23.09
CA HIS A 260 19.85 -5.25 24.26
C HIS A 260 20.42 -3.85 23.97
N TYR A 261 19.96 -2.85 24.72
CA TYR A 261 20.60 -1.53 24.77
C TYR A 261 21.75 -1.52 25.74
#